data_eda87a3a46332d1da896922581c25560
#
_entry.id   eda87a3a46332d1da896922581c25560
#
_cell.length_a   1.000
_cell.length_b   1.000
_cell.length_c   1.000
_cell.angle_alpha   90.00
_cell.angle_beta   90.00
_cell.angle_gamma   90.00
#
_symmetry.space_group_name_H-M   'P 1'
#
loop_
_entity.id
_entity.type
_entity.pdbx_description
1 polymer ?
#
loop_
_entity_poly.entity_id
_entity_poly.type
_entity_poly.pdbx_seq_one_letter_code
_entity_poly.pdbx_strand_id
1 'polypeptide(L)'
;MKIKKLLFLFIPTVLLAASCSQKESTLTPSASNLIDTVPGSCPNLTQDSKGNIVLSWVRKVNDTTEVFCYATSTDGGNTFGDPVVITPSYTIKPHAENLPKVIFKPSGEILAIWGTESNSTKNKYAGSISYAQSFDNGATWTAAKPLVRDTEGYDQRYFDVALLPNGEAAIIWLDNRKTTPQDGSALFYATTNGINGFSGEKRLLQPTCQCCRTKLFIDSKNNIHAVFRGIIQDSIRDMVHVVSSDGGKTFSAPRRISNDNWVINACPHTGPTMTENSDGLHFTWYTGGKQEGALYTSLKNGSSSFQQPATLSEKGKHPQMTAAPDGTLATVWDETVKKGDKSFTQIGLQLQAKNGNILHKGFISPDTINATYPVITVAGGKQPVIAYTQKKNGKNYVAYQLLKL
;
A
#
# COMPACT_ATOMS: atom_id res chain seq x y z
N MET A 1 -55.97 51.62 50.43
CA MET A 1 -55.55 50.35 49.80
C MET A 1 -54.33 50.69 48.97
N LYS A 2 -53.11 50.40 49.51
CA LYS A 2 -51.81 50.74 48.82
C LYS A 2 -51.29 49.55 48.02
N ILE A 3 -51.22 49.70 46.70
CA ILE A 3 -50.70 48.71 45.84
C ILE A 3 -49.18 48.91 45.78
N LYS A 4 -48.39 47.89 46.22
CA LYS A 4 -46.93 47.81 46.07
C LYS A 4 -46.61 47.29 44.69
N LYS A 5 -45.94 48.13 43.90
CA LYS A 5 -45.33 47.67 42.61
C LYS A 5 -44.04 46.92 42.92
N LEU A 6 -43.99 45.64 42.48
CA LEU A 6 -42.81 44.79 42.54
C LEU A 6 -42.01 45.01 41.23
N LEU A 7 -40.79 45.51 41.35
CA LEU A 7 -39.86 45.73 40.22
C LEU A 7 -39.05 44.47 40.05
N PHE A 8 -39.25 43.75 38.91
CA PHE A 8 -38.43 42.63 38.55
C PHE A 8 -37.19 43.13 37.79
N LEU A 9 -36.04 42.92 38.41
CA LEU A 9 -34.73 43.19 37.79
C LEU A 9 -34.34 41.98 36.90
N PHE A 10 -34.36 42.17 35.57
CA PHE A 10 -33.83 41.18 34.62
C PHE A 10 -32.31 41.38 34.51
N ILE A 11 -31.53 40.39 34.98
CA ILE A 11 -30.08 40.32 34.75
C ILE A 11 -29.89 39.49 33.49
N PRO A 12 -29.29 40.01 32.39
CA PRO A 12 -28.97 39.20 31.24
C PRO A 12 -27.73 38.37 31.55
N THR A 13 -27.89 37.05 31.58
CA THR A 13 -26.78 36.11 31.65
C THR A 13 -26.10 36.06 30.28
N VAL A 14 -24.94 36.67 30.15
CA VAL A 14 -24.09 36.57 28.98
C VAL A 14 -23.39 35.20 29.02
N LEU A 15 -23.85 34.24 28.21
CA LEU A 15 -23.15 33.00 27.94
C LEU A 15 -21.93 33.30 27.04
N LEU A 16 -20.76 33.38 27.66
CA LEU A 16 -19.48 33.33 26.93
C LEU A 16 -19.31 31.93 26.36
N ALA A 17 -19.67 31.77 25.09
CA ALA A 17 -19.25 30.59 24.30
C ALA A 17 -17.75 30.66 24.10
N ALA A 18 -16.97 29.93 24.90
CA ALA A 18 -15.57 29.68 24.64
C ALA A 18 -15.46 28.80 23.37
N SER A 19 -15.30 29.43 22.23
CA SER A 19 -14.89 28.76 21.00
C SER A 19 -13.46 28.31 21.20
N CYS A 20 -13.23 27.03 21.51
CA CYS A 20 -11.94 26.38 21.35
C CYS A 20 -11.64 26.31 19.85
N SER A 21 -10.98 27.32 19.33
CA SER A 21 -10.30 27.18 18.04
C SER A 21 -9.18 26.15 18.23
N GLN A 22 -9.42 24.92 17.79
CA GLN A 22 -8.31 23.98 17.58
C GLN A 22 -7.32 24.67 16.63
N LYS A 23 -6.09 24.93 17.12
CA LYS A 23 -4.98 25.27 16.28
C LYS A 23 -4.82 24.12 15.28
N GLU A 24 -5.16 24.35 14.01
CA GLU A 24 -4.67 23.50 12.94
C GLU A 24 -3.15 23.46 13.06
N SER A 25 -2.61 22.30 13.39
CA SER A 25 -1.18 22.08 13.32
C SER A 25 -0.82 22.17 11.83
N THR A 26 -0.22 23.27 11.41
CA THR A 26 0.30 23.42 10.06
C THR A 26 1.48 22.48 9.92
N LEU A 27 1.20 21.27 9.41
CA LEU A 27 2.25 20.34 9.02
C LEU A 27 3.09 21.03 7.95
N THR A 28 4.36 21.29 8.24
CA THR A 28 5.28 21.76 7.23
C THR A 28 5.98 20.54 6.65
N PRO A 29 5.67 20.14 5.40
CA PRO A 29 6.38 19.04 4.77
C PRO A 29 7.87 19.36 4.73
N SER A 30 8.72 18.41 5.15
CA SER A 30 10.15 18.54 4.92
C SER A 30 10.44 18.57 3.41
N ALA A 31 11.54 19.16 3.00
CA ALA A 31 11.96 19.04 1.61
C ALA A 31 12.12 17.57 1.24
N SER A 32 11.67 17.18 0.05
CA SER A 32 11.86 15.82 -0.45
C SER A 32 13.33 15.62 -0.84
N ASN A 33 13.89 14.49 -0.45
CA ASN A 33 15.21 14.03 -0.84
C ASN A 33 15.11 12.97 -1.94
N LEU A 34 16.06 12.93 -2.86
CA LEU A 34 16.22 11.80 -3.77
C LEU A 34 16.97 10.68 -3.05
N ILE A 35 16.47 9.44 -3.19
CA ILE A 35 17.19 8.26 -2.66
C ILE A 35 18.46 7.98 -3.48
N ASP A 36 18.46 8.36 -4.76
CA ASP A 36 19.53 8.10 -5.72
C ASP A 36 19.64 9.25 -6.72
N THR A 37 20.84 9.52 -7.20
CA THR A 37 21.10 10.46 -8.28
C THR A 37 20.79 9.87 -9.66
N VAL A 38 20.66 8.54 -9.74
CA VAL A 38 20.30 7.79 -10.95
C VAL A 38 18.77 7.67 -11.06
N PRO A 39 18.21 7.72 -12.27
CA PRO A 39 16.78 7.50 -12.48
C PRO A 39 16.30 6.17 -11.89
N GLY A 40 15.09 6.18 -11.36
CA GLY A 40 14.46 5.01 -10.74
C GLY A 40 12.97 5.17 -10.55
N SER A 41 12.29 4.09 -10.18
CA SER A 41 10.84 4.02 -10.02
C SER A 41 10.42 2.93 -9.02
N CYS A 42 9.12 2.75 -8.83
CA CYS A 42 8.53 1.67 -8.05
C CYS A 42 9.06 1.61 -6.59
N PRO A 43 9.01 2.72 -5.82
CA PRO A 43 9.42 2.71 -4.43
C PRO A 43 8.52 1.77 -3.61
N ASN A 44 9.12 1.08 -2.63
CA ASN A 44 8.40 0.37 -1.60
C ASN A 44 9.09 0.56 -0.25
N LEU A 45 8.32 0.71 0.82
CA LEU A 45 8.80 0.90 2.18
C LEU A 45 8.47 -0.34 3.02
N THR A 46 9.46 -0.84 3.74
CA THR A 46 9.34 -1.93 4.70
C THR A 46 10.26 -1.70 5.90
N GLN A 47 10.38 -2.68 6.77
CA GLN A 47 11.31 -2.65 7.90
C GLN A 47 12.22 -3.88 7.85
N ASP A 48 13.47 -3.70 8.30
CA ASP A 48 14.36 -4.83 8.56
C ASP A 48 14.00 -5.54 9.89
N SER A 49 14.72 -6.61 10.22
CA SER A 49 14.51 -7.39 11.45
C SER A 49 14.82 -6.61 12.74
N LYS A 50 15.45 -5.44 12.65
CA LYS A 50 15.74 -4.53 13.77
C LYS A 50 14.74 -3.38 13.86
N GLY A 51 13.75 -3.32 12.94
CA GLY A 51 12.77 -2.23 12.85
C GLY A 51 13.28 -0.97 12.15
N ASN A 52 14.44 -1.01 11.50
CA ASN A 52 14.93 0.09 10.69
C ASN A 52 14.11 0.20 9.40
N ILE A 53 13.88 1.44 8.92
CA ILE A 53 13.16 1.65 7.67
C ILE A 53 14.03 1.23 6.50
N VAL A 54 13.45 0.46 5.60
CA VAL A 54 14.06 0.07 4.33
C VAL A 54 13.24 0.65 3.19
N LEU A 55 13.88 1.43 2.34
CA LEU A 55 13.34 1.89 1.06
C LEU A 55 13.96 1.05 -0.04
N SER A 56 13.12 0.38 -0.82
CA SER A 56 13.52 -0.38 -2.00
C SER A 56 12.93 0.24 -3.27
N TRP A 57 13.63 0.11 -4.39
CA TRP A 57 13.21 0.70 -5.67
C TRP A 57 13.87 -0.01 -6.85
N VAL A 58 13.35 0.27 -8.05
CA VAL A 58 13.99 -0.13 -9.30
C VAL A 58 14.88 1.01 -9.78
N ARG A 59 16.16 0.71 -9.97
CA ARG A 59 17.20 1.62 -10.43
C ARG A 59 17.48 1.40 -11.90
N LYS A 60 17.54 2.45 -12.70
CA LYS A 60 17.94 2.37 -14.11
C LYS A 60 19.45 2.31 -14.20
N VAL A 61 20.01 1.22 -14.70
CA VAL A 61 21.46 1.05 -14.89
C VAL A 61 21.93 1.69 -16.21
N ASN A 62 21.16 1.46 -17.28
CA ASN A 62 21.35 2.06 -18.60
C ASN A 62 19.99 2.12 -19.34
N ASP A 63 19.99 2.39 -20.65
CA ASP A 63 18.72 2.58 -21.38
C ASP A 63 17.88 1.30 -21.52
N THR A 64 18.48 0.13 -21.39
CA THR A 64 17.84 -1.19 -21.56
C THR A 64 17.84 -2.03 -20.30
N THR A 65 18.54 -1.62 -19.25
CA THR A 65 18.77 -2.45 -18.06
C THR A 65 18.33 -1.73 -16.81
N GLU A 66 17.54 -2.40 -16.02
CA GLU A 66 17.09 -1.99 -14.69
C GLU A 66 17.45 -3.06 -13.68
N VAL A 67 17.57 -2.66 -12.39
CA VAL A 67 17.93 -3.56 -11.31
C VAL A 67 17.15 -3.18 -10.06
N PHE A 68 16.79 -4.15 -9.26
CA PHE A 68 16.16 -3.96 -7.96
C PHE A 68 17.22 -3.68 -6.91
N CYS A 69 17.02 -2.64 -6.10
CA CYS A 69 17.88 -2.28 -4.97
C CYS A 69 17.09 -1.86 -3.75
N TYR A 70 17.79 -1.83 -2.61
CA TYR A 70 17.25 -1.26 -1.38
C TYR A 70 18.34 -0.54 -0.60
N ALA A 71 17.92 0.38 0.28
CA ALA A 71 18.78 1.04 1.26
C ALA A 71 18.07 1.09 2.62
N THR A 72 18.85 1.03 3.70
CA THR A 72 18.35 1.03 5.08
C THR A 72 18.64 2.37 5.74
N SER A 73 17.66 2.90 6.46
CA SER A 73 17.80 4.07 7.33
C SER A 73 17.90 3.62 8.78
N THR A 74 18.96 4.00 9.47
CA THR A 74 19.16 3.74 10.92
C THR A 74 18.82 4.94 11.79
N ASP A 75 18.38 6.05 11.19
CA ASP A 75 18.04 7.32 11.85
C ASP A 75 16.54 7.69 11.72
N GLY A 76 15.69 6.67 11.55
CA GLY A 76 14.24 6.84 11.50
C GLY A 76 13.72 7.45 10.19
N GLY A 77 14.46 7.34 9.08
CA GLY A 77 14.04 7.81 7.77
C GLY A 77 14.55 9.21 7.41
N ASN A 78 15.45 9.80 8.21
CA ASN A 78 16.07 11.07 7.86
C ASN A 78 17.06 10.89 6.70
N THR A 79 17.90 9.86 6.77
CA THR A 79 18.86 9.48 5.73
C THR A 79 18.82 7.97 5.46
N PHE A 80 19.30 7.59 4.30
CA PHE A 80 19.46 6.18 3.92
C PHE A 80 20.93 5.92 3.58
N GLY A 81 21.41 4.72 3.90
CA GLY A 81 22.75 4.25 3.54
C GLY A 81 22.91 3.98 2.05
N ASP A 82 24.06 3.45 1.67
CA ASP A 82 24.35 3.09 0.28
C ASP A 82 23.39 2.01 -0.24
N PRO A 83 23.02 2.07 -1.54
CA PRO A 83 22.14 1.07 -2.13
C PRO A 83 22.79 -0.32 -2.20
N VAL A 84 22.08 -1.32 -1.68
CA VAL A 84 22.39 -2.73 -1.88
C VAL A 84 21.70 -3.20 -3.16
N VAL A 85 22.48 -3.66 -4.14
CA VAL A 85 21.99 -4.15 -5.44
C VAL A 85 21.65 -5.62 -5.33
N ILE A 86 20.43 -5.99 -5.73
CA ILE A 86 19.98 -7.38 -5.81
C ILE A 86 20.38 -7.92 -7.17
N THR A 87 21.61 -8.47 -7.27
CA THR A 87 22.26 -8.83 -8.54
C THR A 87 21.46 -9.77 -9.44
N PRO A 88 20.68 -10.76 -8.97
CA PRO A 88 19.89 -11.62 -9.85
C PRO A 88 18.64 -10.96 -10.45
N SER A 89 18.39 -9.67 -10.20
CA SER A 89 17.16 -8.97 -10.62
C SER A 89 17.25 -8.21 -11.94
N TYR A 90 18.30 -8.38 -12.74
CA TYR A 90 18.47 -7.69 -14.04
C TYR A 90 17.37 -8.00 -15.08
N THR A 91 16.52 -8.98 -14.81
CA THR A 91 15.35 -9.30 -15.64
C THR A 91 14.07 -8.61 -15.16
N ILE A 92 14.17 -7.71 -14.18
CA ILE A 92 13.01 -7.02 -13.60
C ILE A 92 12.24 -6.23 -14.65
N LYS A 93 10.90 -6.29 -14.56
CA LYS A 93 9.98 -5.45 -15.33
C LYS A 93 9.25 -4.52 -14.35
N PRO A 94 9.66 -3.25 -14.26
CA PRO A 94 9.04 -2.31 -13.33
C PRO A 94 7.57 -2.09 -13.67
N HIS A 95 6.73 -2.15 -12.65
CA HIS A 95 5.34 -1.78 -12.76
C HIS A 95 4.86 -1.25 -11.40
N ALA A 96 4.33 -0.02 -11.39
CA ALA A 96 4.03 0.70 -10.16
C ALA A 96 2.92 0.05 -9.29
N GLU A 97 2.08 -0.81 -9.88
CA GLU A 97 1.09 -1.62 -9.16
C GLU A 97 1.54 -3.07 -8.92
N ASN A 98 2.72 -3.47 -9.44
CA ASN A 98 3.36 -4.76 -9.20
C ASN A 98 4.73 -4.54 -8.57
N LEU A 99 4.74 -3.85 -7.42
CA LEU A 99 5.94 -3.36 -6.75
C LEU A 99 6.87 -4.51 -6.35
N PRO A 100 8.18 -4.42 -6.65
CA PRO A 100 9.17 -5.33 -6.08
C PRO A 100 9.28 -5.13 -4.57
N LYS A 101 9.56 -6.20 -3.82
CA LYS A 101 9.53 -6.20 -2.36
C LYS A 101 10.71 -6.95 -1.76
N VAL A 102 11.17 -6.47 -0.62
CA VAL A 102 12.18 -7.12 0.20
C VAL A 102 11.57 -7.49 1.55
N ILE A 103 11.80 -8.71 2.02
CA ILE A 103 11.40 -9.21 3.33
C ILE A 103 12.67 -9.60 4.12
N PHE A 104 12.75 -9.17 5.36
CA PHE A 104 13.82 -9.50 6.28
C PHE A 104 13.29 -10.50 7.31
N LYS A 105 13.69 -11.76 7.20
CA LYS A 105 13.25 -12.80 8.14
C LYS A 105 14.04 -12.74 9.45
N PRO A 106 13.43 -13.09 10.58
CA PRO A 106 14.14 -13.17 11.86
C PRO A 106 15.34 -14.14 11.86
N SER A 107 15.35 -15.10 10.94
CA SER A 107 16.48 -16.02 10.72
C SER A 107 17.75 -15.34 10.17
N GLY A 108 17.65 -14.07 9.74
CA GLY A 108 18.70 -13.35 9.02
C GLY A 108 18.63 -13.50 7.50
N GLU A 109 17.75 -14.34 7.00
CA GLU A 109 17.49 -14.44 5.55
C GLU A 109 16.82 -13.17 5.04
N ILE A 110 17.29 -12.66 3.90
CA ILE A 110 16.65 -11.61 3.14
C ILE A 110 16.04 -12.23 1.88
N LEU A 111 14.76 -11.98 1.65
CA LEU A 111 14.04 -12.46 0.48
C LEU A 111 13.66 -11.28 -0.40
N ALA A 112 14.12 -11.26 -1.64
CA ALA A 112 13.78 -10.27 -2.65
C ALA A 112 12.83 -10.89 -3.68
N ILE A 113 11.72 -10.20 -4.02
CA ILE A 113 10.68 -10.68 -4.94
C ILE A 113 10.37 -9.57 -5.94
N TRP A 114 10.27 -9.91 -7.22
CA TRP A 114 10.00 -8.94 -8.29
C TRP A 114 9.25 -9.54 -9.46
N GLY A 115 8.60 -8.69 -10.25
CA GLY A 115 7.98 -9.09 -11.51
C GLY A 115 8.98 -9.17 -12.64
N THR A 116 8.83 -10.19 -13.49
CA THR A 116 9.61 -10.38 -14.72
C THR A 116 8.67 -10.66 -15.90
N GLU A 117 9.20 -10.70 -17.11
CA GLU A 117 8.48 -11.29 -18.25
C GLU A 117 8.43 -12.80 -18.10
N SER A 118 7.38 -13.42 -18.63
CA SER A 118 7.32 -14.88 -18.75
C SER A 118 8.32 -15.36 -19.80
N ASN A 119 8.99 -16.46 -19.53
CA ASN A 119 9.86 -17.14 -20.51
C ASN A 119 9.06 -18.00 -21.50
N SER A 120 7.73 -18.00 -21.43
CA SER A 120 6.89 -18.80 -22.33
C SER A 120 6.84 -18.21 -23.73
N THR A 121 7.04 -19.06 -24.73
CA THR A 121 6.85 -18.71 -26.14
C THR A 121 5.37 -18.63 -26.55
N LYS A 122 4.46 -19.19 -25.73
CA LYS A 122 3.01 -19.21 -25.98
C LYS A 122 2.35 -17.86 -25.71
N ASN A 123 2.86 -17.08 -24.75
CA ASN A 123 2.34 -15.77 -24.42
C ASN A 123 3.47 -14.80 -24.00
N LYS A 124 3.97 -14.05 -24.97
CA LYS A 124 5.04 -13.07 -24.76
C LYS A 124 4.65 -11.84 -23.92
N TYR A 125 3.38 -11.67 -23.61
CA TYR A 125 2.88 -10.55 -22.80
C TYR A 125 2.62 -10.96 -21.35
N ALA A 126 2.74 -12.24 -21.03
CA ALA A 126 2.55 -12.71 -19.66
C ALA A 126 3.67 -12.18 -18.76
N GLY A 127 3.30 -11.78 -17.56
CA GLY A 127 4.23 -11.52 -16.46
C GLY A 127 4.52 -12.81 -15.70
N SER A 128 5.66 -12.83 -15.03
CA SER A 128 6.05 -13.86 -14.07
C SER A 128 6.57 -13.21 -12.79
N ILE A 129 6.65 -13.97 -11.72
CA ILE A 129 7.21 -13.52 -10.45
C ILE A 129 8.46 -14.33 -10.17
N SER A 130 9.56 -13.63 -9.92
CA SER A 130 10.84 -14.22 -9.52
C SER A 130 11.23 -13.79 -8.11
N TYR A 131 12.04 -14.59 -7.44
CA TYR A 131 12.63 -14.26 -6.15
C TYR A 131 14.07 -14.77 -6.04
N ALA A 132 14.82 -14.15 -5.13
CA ALA A 132 16.15 -14.57 -4.71
C ALA A 132 16.30 -14.41 -3.20
N GLN A 133 17.26 -15.15 -2.62
CA GLN A 133 17.52 -15.20 -1.20
C GLN A 133 18.96 -14.76 -0.93
N SER A 134 19.18 -14.03 0.15
CA SER A 134 20.50 -13.75 0.70
C SER A 134 20.56 -14.25 2.13
N PHE A 135 21.70 -14.84 2.52
CA PHE A 135 21.95 -15.38 3.86
C PHE A 135 23.13 -14.69 4.56
N ASP A 136 23.62 -13.60 3.99
CA ASP A 136 24.80 -12.85 4.41
C ASP A 136 24.55 -11.32 4.40
N ASN A 137 23.35 -10.92 4.84
CA ASN A 137 22.89 -9.52 4.90
C ASN A 137 22.92 -8.78 3.55
N GLY A 138 22.67 -9.47 2.46
CA GLY A 138 22.60 -8.87 1.12
C GLY A 138 23.95 -8.78 0.39
N ALA A 139 25.02 -9.32 0.97
CA ALA A 139 26.33 -9.33 0.32
C ALA A 139 26.35 -10.23 -0.91
N THR A 140 25.70 -11.40 -0.85
CA THR A 140 25.50 -12.29 -1.99
C THR A 140 24.05 -12.77 -2.10
N TRP A 141 23.66 -13.18 -3.29
CA TRP A 141 22.30 -13.59 -3.61
C TRP A 141 22.31 -14.94 -4.34
N THR A 142 21.32 -15.77 -4.06
CA THR A 142 21.08 -16.96 -4.89
C THR A 142 20.69 -16.56 -6.29
N ALA A 143 20.80 -17.48 -7.25
CA ALA A 143 20.19 -17.28 -8.56
C ALA A 143 18.69 -17.03 -8.44
N ALA A 144 18.12 -16.22 -9.33
CA ALA A 144 16.69 -15.98 -9.40
C ALA A 144 15.93 -17.28 -9.64
N LYS A 145 14.85 -17.50 -8.87
CA LYS A 145 13.95 -18.64 -9.02
C LYS A 145 12.56 -18.11 -9.38
N PRO A 146 11.82 -18.74 -10.30
CA PRO A 146 10.43 -18.40 -10.51
C PRO A 146 9.59 -18.83 -9.29
N LEU A 147 8.60 -17.99 -8.92
CA LEU A 147 7.63 -18.34 -7.87
C LEU A 147 6.80 -19.57 -8.30
N VAL A 148 6.37 -19.58 -9.53
CA VAL A 148 5.63 -20.67 -10.16
C VAL A 148 6.42 -21.16 -11.36
N ARG A 149 6.58 -22.48 -11.48
CA ARG A 149 7.14 -23.10 -12.69
C ARG A 149 6.02 -23.23 -13.72
N ASP A 150 6.00 -22.29 -14.66
CA ASP A 150 5.00 -22.25 -15.72
C ASP A 150 5.66 -22.33 -17.11
N THR A 151 5.15 -23.21 -17.95
CA THR A 151 5.56 -23.36 -19.35
C THR A 151 4.46 -23.00 -20.34
N GLU A 152 3.26 -22.68 -19.84
CA GLU A 152 2.07 -22.37 -20.65
C GLU A 152 1.89 -20.88 -20.92
N GLY A 153 2.63 -20.01 -20.20
CA GLY A 153 2.55 -18.56 -20.36
C GLY A 153 1.34 -17.94 -19.68
N TYR A 154 1.00 -18.43 -18.52
CA TYR A 154 0.02 -17.79 -17.66
C TYR A 154 0.57 -16.47 -17.13
N ASP A 155 -0.32 -15.49 -17.00
CA ASP A 155 0.03 -14.18 -16.45
C ASP A 155 0.00 -14.21 -14.92
N GLN A 156 1.15 -14.02 -14.28
CA GLN A 156 1.37 -14.07 -12.84
C GLN A 156 1.93 -12.74 -12.37
N ARG A 157 1.10 -11.90 -11.75
CA ARG A 157 1.46 -10.54 -11.34
C ARG A 157 0.72 -10.08 -10.09
N TYR A 158 0.96 -8.82 -9.69
CA TYR A 158 0.23 -8.09 -8.66
C TYR A 158 0.27 -8.80 -7.30
N PHE A 159 1.47 -9.22 -6.92
CA PHE A 159 1.71 -9.88 -5.65
C PHE A 159 1.84 -8.92 -4.47
N ASP A 160 1.57 -9.45 -3.27
CA ASP A 160 1.97 -8.84 -2.00
C ASP A 160 2.55 -9.90 -1.07
N VAL A 161 3.44 -9.48 -0.17
CA VAL A 161 4.14 -10.35 0.76
C VAL A 161 4.06 -9.80 2.18
N ALA A 162 4.03 -10.69 3.16
CA ALA A 162 4.07 -10.35 4.58
C ALA A 162 4.87 -11.38 5.35
N LEU A 163 5.52 -10.94 6.43
CA LEU A 163 6.20 -11.82 7.38
C LEU A 163 5.15 -12.42 8.31
N LEU A 164 5.15 -13.75 8.43
CA LEU A 164 4.29 -14.50 9.35
C LEU A 164 4.91 -14.56 10.76
N PRO A 165 4.09 -14.78 11.81
CA PRO A 165 4.57 -14.88 13.19
C PRO A 165 5.58 -16.00 13.41
N ASN A 166 5.55 -17.06 12.59
CA ASN A 166 6.51 -18.16 12.63
C ASN A 166 7.86 -17.85 11.95
N GLY A 167 8.05 -16.60 11.48
CA GLY A 167 9.25 -16.17 10.79
C GLY A 167 9.33 -16.52 9.30
N GLU A 168 8.32 -17.20 8.74
CA GLU A 168 8.22 -17.46 7.31
C GLU A 168 7.57 -16.30 6.59
N ALA A 169 7.83 -16.14 5.29
CA ALA A 169 7.16 -15.18 4.44
C ALA A 169 5.95 -15.82 3.77
N ALA A 170 4.81 -15.11 3.76
CA ALA A 170 3.66 -15.45 2.95
C ALA A 170 3.59 -14.53 1.72
N ILE A 171 3.09 -15.06 0.61
CA ILE A 171 2.85 -14.33 -0.63
C ILE A 171 1.44 -14.61 -1.15
N ILE A 172 0.78 -13.58 -1.68
CA ILE A 172 -0.40 -13.72 -2.53
C ILE A 172 -0.10 -13.11 -3.91
N TRP A 173 -0.71 -13.66 -4.96
CA TRP A 173 -0.57 -13.12 -6.31
C TRP A 173 -1.79 -13.42 -7.17
N LEU A 174 -1.96 -12.66 -8.23
CA LEU A 174 -2.96 -12.93 -9.26
C LEU A 174 -2.35 -13.82 -10.34
N ASP A 175 -3.09 -14.86 -10.72
CA ASP A 175 -2.67 -15.85 -11.69
C ASP A 175 -3.86 -16.20 -12.60
N ASN A 176 -3.66 -16.11 -13.89
CA ASN A 176 -4.75 -16.40 -14.83
C ASN A 176 -4.83 -17.88 -15.26
N ARG A 177 -4.14 -18.78 -14.56
CA ARG A 177 -4.37 -20.23 -14.73
C ARG A 177 -5.84 -20.54 -14.47
N LYS A 178 -6.50 -20.96 -15.51
CA LYS A 178 -7.94 -21.27 -15.43
C LYS A 178 -8.15 -22.69 -14.90
N THR A 179 -8.79 -22.77 -13.79
CA THR A 179 -9.32 -24.05 -13.27
C THR A 179 -10.84 -24.14 -13.42
N THR A 180 -11.48 -23.02 -13.84
CA THR A 180 -12.90 -22.90 -14.15
C THR A 180 -13.07 -22.00 -15.38
N PRO A 181 -14.20 -22.09 -16.11
CA PRO A 181 -14.43 -21.30 -17.33
C PRO A 181 -14.60 -19.78 -17.11
N GLN A 182 -14.70 -19.32 -15.86
CA GLN A 182 -14.96 -17.91 -15.55
C GLN A 182 -13.85 -16.99 -16.00
N ASP A 183 -14.21 -15.79 -16.46
CA ASP A 183 -13.26 -14.75 -16.81
C ASP A 183 -12.58 -14.17 -15.54
N GLY A 184 -11.36 -13.61 -15.71
CA GLY A 184 -10.58 -13.06 -14.63
C GLY A 184 -9.38 -13.94 -14.27
N SER A 185 -8.66 -13.50 -13.24
CA SER A 185 -7.58 -14.26 -12.60
C SER A 185 -8.09 -14.98 -11.36
N ALA A 186 -7.25 -15.83 -10.79
CA ALA A 186 -7.44 -16.37 -9.45
C ALA A 186 -6.44 -15.74 -8.48
N LEU A 187 -6.81 -15.62 -7.22
CA LEU A 187 -5.91 -15.28 -6.13
C LEU A 187 -5.26 -16.55 -5.60
N PHE A 188 -3.94 -16.60 -5.63
CA PHE A 188 -3.14 -17.69 -5.06
C PHE A 188 -2.41 -17.24 -3.80
N TYR A 189 -1.98 -18.21 -3.01
CA TYR A 189 -1.25 -18.04 -1.76
C TYR A 189 -0.19 -19.13 -1.64
N ALA A 190 0.98 -18.77 -1.11
CA ALA A 190 2.05 -19.70 -0.74
C ALA A 190 2.84 -19.15 0.45
N THR A 191 3.65 -20.00 1.09
CA THR A 191 4.58 -19.60 2.15
C THR A 191 5.98 -20.11 1.88
N THR A 192 6.99 -19.46 2.46
CA THR A 192 8.33 -20.03 2.48
C THR A 192 8.40 -21.21 3.45
N ASN A 193 9.38 -22.09 3.21
CA ASN A 193 9.69 -23.22 4.07
C ASN A 193 11.21 -23.22 4.34
N GLY A 194 11.62 -22.48 5.34
CA GLY A 194 13.02 -22.27 5.66
C GLY A 194 13.80 -21.74 4.45
N ILE A 195 14.97 -22.29 4.19
CA ILE A 195 15.86 -21.91 3.08
C ILE A 195 15.40 -22.40 1.70
N ASN A 196 14.34 -23.22 1.64
CA ASN A 196 13.90 -23.84 0.39
C ASN A 196 13.10 -22.88 -0.51
N GLY A 197 12.78 -21.68 -0.01
CA GLY A 197 11.96 -20.68 -0.70
C GLY A 197 10.46 -21.01 -0.60
N PHE A 198 9.66 -20.50 -1.54
CA PHE A 198 8.20 -20.66 -1.53
C PHE A 198 7.77 -22.08 -1.91
N SER A 199 6.71 -22.55 -1.22
CA SER A 199 6.09 -23.86 -1.47
C SER A 199 4.62 -23.84 -0.99
N GLY A 200 3.90 -24.93 -1.28
CA GLY A 200 2.53 -25.12 -0.79
C GLY A 200 1.52 -24.15 -1.43
N GLU A 201 1.69 -23.84 -2.72
CA GLU A 201 0.75 -22.94 -3.40
C GLU A 201 -0.67 -23.49 -3.36
N LYS A 202 -1.62 -22.60 -3.16
CA LYS A 202 -3.04 -22.91 -3.22
C LYS A 202 -3.83 -21.72 -3.74
N ARG A 203 -4.90 -22.03 -4.47
CA ARG A 203 -5.85 -21.05 -4.93
C ARG A 203 -6.80 -20.69 -3.79
N LEU A 204 -6.96 -19.40 -3.52
CA LEU A 204 -7.87 -18.90 -2.50
C LEU A 204 -9.24 -18.56 -3.09
N LEU A 205 -9.27 -17.87 -4.22
CA LEU A 205 -10.52 -17.37 -4.82
C LEU A 205 -10.40 -17.19 -6.33
N GLN A 206 -11.53 -17.31 -7.02
CA GLN A 206 -11.76 -16.98 -8.43
C GLN A 206 -13.25 -16.66 -8.62
N PRO A 207 -13.65 -15.69 -9.49
CA PRO A 207 -12.78 -14.84 -10.30
C PRO A 207 -12.31 -13.57 -9.54
N THR A 208 -11.13 -13.07 -9.92
CA THR A 208 -10.57 -11.81 -9.44
C THR A 208 -10.17 -10.89 -10.60
N CYS A 209 -10.14 -9.58 -10.36
CA CYS A 209 -9.63 -8.62 -11.34
C CYS A 209 -8.15 -8.90 -11.65
N GLN A 210 -7.76 -8.81 -12.93
CA GLN A 210 -6.46 -9.26 -13.43
C GLN A 210 -5.32 -8.24 -13.24
N CYS A 211 -5.62 -7.00 -12.85
CA CYS A 211 -4.68 -5.89 -13.06
C CYS A 211 -4.54 -4.93 -11.88
N CYS A 212 -5.05 -5.30 -10.71
CA CYS A 212 -4.96 -4.45 -9.53
C CYS A 212 -4.03 -5.07 -8.49
N ARG A 213 -3.21 -4.22 -7.87
CA ARG A 213 -2.41 -4.62 -6.70
C ARG A 213 -3.30 -5.33 -5.68
N THR A 214 -2.75 -6.37 -5.06
CA THR A 214 -3.32 -7.04 -3.89
C THR A 214 -2.69 -6.50 -2.60
N LYS A 215 -3.30 -6.76 -1.45
CA LYS A 215 -2.73 -6.46 -0.13
C LYS A 215 -2.80 -7.68 0.76
N LEU A 216 -1.66 -8.07 1.30
CA LEU A 216 -1.52 -9.08 2.35
C LEU A 216 -1.14 -8.37 3.66
N PHE A 217 -1.81 -8.70 4.75
CA PHE A 217 -1.58 -8.06 6.04
C PHE A 217 -1.74 -9.05 7.18
N ILE A 218 -0.88 -8.95 8.19
CA ILE A 218 -0.95 -9.76 9.41
C ILE A 218 -1.37 -8.82 10.54
N ASP A 219 -2.50 -9.10 11.17
CA ASP A 219 -3.00 -8.30 12.29
C ASP A 219 -2.30 -8.63 13.61
N SER A 220 -2.56 -7.85 14.64
CA SER A 220 -1.99 -8.03 15.99
C SER A 220 -2.39 -9.33 16.67
N LYS A 221 -3.41 -10.03 16.14
CA LYS A 221 -3.87 -11.36 16.60
C LYS A 221 -3.31 -12.50 15.75
N ASN A 222 -2.38 -12.20 14.84
CA ASN A 222 -1.77 -13.13 13.89
C ASN A 222 -2.75 -13.69 12.83
N ASN A 223 -3.89 -13.03 12.60
CA ASN A 223 -4.72 -13.37 11.46
C ASN A 223 -4.09 -12.86 10.16
N ILE A 224 -4.25 -13.64 9.10
CA ILE A 224 -3.74 -13.32 7.76
C ILE A 224 -4.89 -12.75 6.95
N HIS A 225 -4.81 -11.50 6.56
CA HIS A 225 -5.80 -10.81 5.75
C HIS A 225 -5.33 -10.66 4.32
N ALA A 226 -6.19 -10.96 3.35
CA ALA A 226 -5.97 -10.61 1.95
C ALA A 226 -7.09 -9.70 1.44
N VAL A 227 -6.69 -8.59 0.81
CA VAL A 227 -7.61 -7.62 0.19
C VAL A 227 -7.24 -7.46 -1.28
N PHE A 228 -8.23 -7.54 -2.14
CA PHE A 228 -8.04 -7.53 -3.59
C PHE A 228 -9.33 -7.08 -4.29
N ARG A 229 -9.25 -6.78 -5.58
CA ARG A 229 -10.42 -6.47 -6.38
C ARG A 229 -11.03 -7.76 -6.92
N GLY A 230 -12.24 -8.09 -6.47
CA GLY A 230 -13.01 -9.23 -6.96
C GLY A 230 -13.78 -8.92 -8.25
N ILE A 231 -14.28 -9.96 -8.90
CA ILE A 231 -15.31 -9.87 -9.94
C ILE A 231 -16.58 -10.50 -9.36
N ILE A 232 -17.64 -9.70 -9.23
CA ILE A 232 -18.90 -10.07 -8.62
C ILE A 232 -19.97 -9.99 -9.70
N GLN A 233 -20.80 -11.03 -9.82
CA GLN A 233 -21.85 -11.10 -10.86
C GLN A 233 -21.28 -10.78 -12.26
N ASP A 234 -20.09 -11.33 -12.56
CA ASP A 234 -19.35 -11.25 -13.83
C ASP A 234 -18.95 -9.83 -14.30
N SER A 235 -19.40 -8.76 -13.65
CA SER A 235 -19.16 -7.40 -14.11
C SER A 235 -18.71 -6.40 -13.04
N ILE A 236 -19.11 -6.58 -11.78
CA ILE A 236 -18.83 -5.64 -10.69
C ILE A 236 -17.41 -5.85 -10.15
N ARG A 237 -16.61 -4.78 -10.12
CA ARG A 237 -15.19 -4.79 -9.73
C ARG A 237 -14.97 -4.12 -8.36
N ASP A 238 -15.52 -4.71 -7.30
CA ASP A 238 -15.42 -4.15 -5.94
C ASP A 238 -14.32 -4.80 -5.12
N MET A 239 -13.90 -4.12 -4.05
CA MET A 239 -12.89 -4.64 -3.12
C MET A 239 -13.48 -5.73 -2.23
N VAL A 240 -12.71 -6.81 -2.11
CA VAL A 240 -13.06 -8.03 -1.37
C VAL A 240 -11.98 -8.32 -0.34
N HIS A 241 -12.42 -8.78 0.82
CA HIS A 241 -11.59 -9.18 1.95
C HIS A 241 -11.84 -10.63 2.31
N VAL A 242 -10.76 -11.38 2.55
CA VAL A 242 -10.77 -12.72 3.16
C VAL A 242 -9.78 -12.76 4.31
N VAL A 243 -10.00 -13.61 5.30
CA VAL A 243 -9.16 -13.75 6.48
C VAL A 243 -8.93 -15.21 6.83
N SER A 244 -7.72 -15.52 7.29
CA SER A 244 -7.36 -16.81 7.88
C SER A 244 -6.95 -16.58 9.35
N SER A 245 -7.51 -17.36 10.26
CA SER A 245 -7.17 -17.39 11.68
C SER A 245 -6.43 -18.67 12.09
N ASP A 246 -6.04 -19.50 11.14
CA ASP A 246 -5.42 -20.82 11.35
C ASP A 246 -4.03 -20.94 10.72
N GLY A 247 -3.33 -19.80 10.57
CA GLY A 247 -2.00 -19.72 9.99
C GLY A 247 -1.97 -19.94 8.48
N GLY A 248 -3.05 -19.57 7.79
CA GLY A 248 -3.17 -19.69 6.34
C GLY A 248 -3.60 -21.07 5.86
N LYS A 249 -4.05 -21.99 6.74
CA LYS A 249 -4.56 -23.31 6.32
C LYS A 249 -5.88 -23.17 5.57
N THR A 250 -6.81 -22.37 6.11
CA THR A 250 -8.09 -22.04 5.50
C THR A 250 -8.32 -20.53 5.49
N PHE A 251 -9.17 -20.04 4.60
CA PHE A 251 -9.58 -18.65 4.51
C PHE A 251 -11.11 -18.56 4.55
N SER A 252 -11.62 -17.48 5.11
CA SER A 252 -13.04 -17.20 5.18
C SER A 252 -13.68 -17.08 3.81
N ALA A 253 -15.01 -17.17 3.74
CA ALA A 253 -15.75 -16.73 2.58
C ALA A 253 -15.44 -15.25 2.25
N PRO A 254 -15.40 -14.87 0.95
CA PRO A 254 -15.13 -13.50 0.54
C PRO A 254 -16.22 -12.54 1.00
N ARG A 255 -15.81 -11.36 1.49
CA ARG A 255 -16.72 -10.30 1.92
C ARG A 255 -16.39 -9.01 1.17
N ARG A 256 -17.40 -8.39 0.58
CA ARG A 256 -17.24 -7.05 -0.01
C ARG A 256 -16.96 -6.03 1.11
N ILE A 257 -15.93 -5.20 0.90
CA ILE A 257 -15.60 -4.12 1.84
C ILE A 257 -16.63 -2.99 1.72
N SER A 258 -17.07 -2.72 0.49
CA SER A 258 -18.08 -1.72 0.14
C SER A 258 -18.89 -2.16 -1.08
N ASN A 259 -20.11 -1.68 -1.19
CA ASN A 259 -20.98 -1.91 -2.33
C ASN A 259 -20.84 -0.75 -3.34
N ASP A 260 -19.63 -0.55 -3.87
CA ASP A 260 -19.36 0.50 -4.87
C ASP A 260 -20.10 0.24 -6.16
N ASN A 261 -20.39 -1.04 -6.45
CA ASN A 261 -21.05 -1.52 -7.66
C ASN A 261 -20.39 -0.98 -8.94
N TRP A 262 -19.05 -0.97 -8.93
CA TRP A 262 -18.28 -0.45 -10.05
C TRP A 262 -18.25 -1.43 -11.23
N VAL A 263 -19.07 -1.16 -12.23
CA VAL A 263 -19.06 -1.91 -13.49
C VAL A 263 -18.05 -1.26 -14.42
N ILE A 264 -17.00 -2.00 -14.77
CA ILE A 264 -15.96 -1.55 -15.68
C ILE A 264 -15.40 -2.71 -16.51
N ASN A 265 -15.25 -2.48 -17.81
CA ASN A 265 -14.55 -3.40 -18.72
C ASN A 265 -13.20 -2.82 -19.14
N ALA A 266 -12.36 -2.53 -18.15
CA ALA A 266 -11.03 -1.99 -18.33
C ALA A 266 -10.15 -2.38 -17.13
N CYS A 267 -8.85 -2.09 -17.23
CA CYS A 267 -7.88 -2.31 -16.16
C CYS A 267 -7.64 -1.02 -15.37
N PRO A 268 -8.19 -0.85 -14.16
CA PRO A 268 -8.02 0.38 -13.39
C PRO A 268 -6.62 0.57 -12.81
N HIS A 269 -5.82 -0.48 -12.72
CA HIS A 269 -4.44 -0.46 -12.19
C HIS A 269 -4.31 0.29 -10.86
N THR A 270 -5.21 0.04 -9.93
CA THR A 270 -5.16 0.62 -8.59
C THR A 270 -5.75 -0.36 -7.58
N GLY A 271 -4.92 -0.75 -6.63
CA GLY A 271 -5.26 -1.73 -5.61
C GLY A 271 -5.58 -1.12 -4.25
N PRO A 272 -6.04 -1.96 -3.31
CA PRO A 272 -6.31 -1.56 -1.94
C PRO A 272 -5.04 -1.47 -1.10
N THR A 273 -5.20 -0.88 0.09
CA THR A 273 -4.30 -1.06 1.22
C THR A 273 -5.10 -1.22 2.51
N MET A 274 -4.46 -1.75 3.53
CA MET A 274 -5.03 -1.85 4.87
C MET A 274 -3.96 -1.71 5.94
N THR A 275 -4.40 -1.32 7.14
CA THR A 275 -3.60 -1.26 8.36
C THR A 275 -4.49 -1.56 9.56
N GLU A 276 -3.89 -1.65 10.75
CA GLU A 276 -4.57 -1.85 12.02
C GLU A 276 -4.17 -0.76 13.01
N ASN A 277 -5.11 -0.32 13.82
CA ASN A 277 -4.85 0.39 15.07
C ASN A 277 -5.69 -0.22 16.21
N SER A 278 -5.64 0.36 17.39
CA SER A 278 -6.38 -0.17 18.54
C SER A 278 -7.91 -0.17 18.40
N ASP A 279 -8.49 0.50 17.38
CA ASP A 279 -9.93 0.50 17.10
C ASP A 279 -10.36 -0.61 16.15
N GLY A 280 -9.41 -1.18 15.39
CA GLY A 280 -9.67 -2.26 14.43
C GLY A 280 -8.88 -2.10 13.13
N LEU A 281 -9.42 -2.71 12.08
CA LEU A 281 -8.85 -2.72 10.75
C LEU A 281 -9.34 -1.54 9.92
N HIS A 282 -8.46 -0.93 9.17
CA HIS A 282 -8.71 0.23 8.32
C HIS A 282 -8.33 -0.08 6.88
N PHE A 283 -9.14 0.37 5.93
CA PHE A 283 -9.01 0.05 4.52
C PHE A 283 -9.13 1.31 3.68
N THR A 284 -8.32 1.41 2.63
CA THR A 284 -8.49 2.44 1.61
C THR A 284 -8.27 1.84 0.22
N TRP A 285 -9.02 2.35 -0.75
CA TRP A 285 -8.99 1.90 -2.15
C TRP A 285 -9.48 3.00 -3.08
N TYR A 286 -9.27 2.81 -4.35
CA TYR A 286 -9.88 3.62 -5.40
C TYR A 286 -11.09 2.90 -6.01
N THR A 287 -12.13 3.64 -6.31
CA THR A 287 -13.28 3.18 -7.11
C THR A 287 -13.71 4.24 -8.12
N GLY A 288 -14.27 3.81 -9.24
CA GLY A 288 -15.00 4.66 -10.19
C GLY A 288 -16.50 4.35 -10.20
N GLY A 289 -17.02 3.74 -9.12
CA GLY A 289 -18.44 3.44 -8.93
C GLY A 289 -19.26 4.67 -8.57
N LYS A 290 -20.32 4.48 -7.76
CA LYS A 290 -21.22 5.57 -7.34
C LYS A 290 -20.49 6.78 -6.73
N GLN A 291 -19.39 6.53 -6.05
CA GLN A 291 -18.59 7.51 -5.34
C GLN A 291 -17.17 7.39 -5.90
N GLU A 292 -16.86 8.16 -6.95
CA GLU A 292 -15.54 8.09 -7.59
C GLU A 292 -14.46 8.65 -6.68
N GLY A 293 -13.26 8.02 -6.72
CA GLY A 293 -12.06 8.50 -6.05
C GLY A 293 -11.46 7.53 -5.05
N ALA A 294 -10.59 8.04 -4.20
CA ALA A 294 -10.01 7.30 -3.08
C ALA A 294 -11.00 7.29 -1.91
N LEU A 295 -11.35 6.10 -1.45
CA LEU A 295 -12.27 5.87 -0.34
C LEU A 295 -11.55 5.25 0.87
N TYR A 296 -12.18 5.39 2.02
CA TYR A 296 -11.77 4.83 3.30
C TYR A 296 -12.95 4.17 4.01
N THR A 297 -12.70 3.05 4.67
CA THR A 297 -13.61 2.45 5.65
C THR A 297 -12.85 1.75 6.76
N SER A 298 -13.56 1.30 7.80
CA SER A 298 -12.99 0.49 8.88
C SER A 298 -13.89 -0.68 9.25
N LEU A 299 -13.27 -1.71 9.80
CA LEU A 299 -13.92 -2.81 10.51
C LEU A 299 -13.50 -2.71 11.97
N LYS A 300 -14.37 -2.13 12.80
CA LYS A 300 -14.08 -1.92 14.22
C LYS A 300 -14.00 -3.23 14.98
N ASN A 301 -13.20 -3.27 16.02
CA ASN A 301 -13.11 -4.43 16.92
C ASN A 301 -14.49 -4.83 17.43
N GLY A 302 -14.79 -6.14 17.38
CA GLY A 302 -16.10 -6.69 17.78
C GLY A 302 -17.23 -6.45 16.78
N SER A 303 -17.01 -5.68 15.71
CA SER A 303 -18.03 -5.50 14.66
C SER A 303 -18.00 -6.63 13.64
N SER A 304 -19.18 -7.05 13.20
CA SER A 304 -19.34 -7.99 12.08
C SER A 304 -19.48 -7.29 10.73
N SER A 305 -19.54 -5.95 10.67
CA SER A 305 -19.76 -5.18 9.42
C SER A 305 -18.80 -4.03 9.29
N PHE A 306 -18.41 -3.74 8.03
CA PHE A 306 -17.64 -2.55 7.70
C PHE A 306 -18.47 -1.29 7.95
N GLN A 307 -17.80 -0.20 8.33
CA GLN A 307 -18.43 1.11 8.43
C GLN A 307 -18.78 1.63 7.03
N GLN A 308 -19.65 2.65 6.97
CA GLN A 308 -19.94 3.32 5.70
C GLN A 308 -18.66 3.96 5.15
N PRO A 309 -18.39 3.82 3.83
CA PRO A 309 -17.23 4.46 3.22
C PRO A 309 -17.29 5.98 3.31
N ALA A 310 -16.12 6.58 3.54
CA ALA A 310 -15.91 8.02 3.46
C ALA A 310 -14.96 8.36 2.31
N THR A 311 -15.17 9.47 1.63
CA THR A 311 -14.29 9.94 0.55
C THR A 311 -13.03 10.59 1.13
N LEU A 312 -11.88 10.03 0.81
CA LEU A 312 -10.58 10.66 1.06
C LEU A 312 -10.28 11.74 0.02
N SER A 313 -10.48 11.45 -1.25
CA SER A 313 -10.35 12.40 -2.36
C SER A 313 -11.19 11.93 -3.55
N GLU A 314 -11.93 12.84 -4.16
CA GLU A 314 -12.74 12.56 -5.35
C GLU A 314 -11.90 12.25 -6.61
N LYS A 315 -10.63 12.63 -6.61
CA LYS A 315 -9.71 12.44 -7.75
C LYS A 315 -8.48 11.62 -7.40
N GLY A 316 -8.32 11.29 -6.10
CA GLY A 316 -7.17 10.56 -5.59
C GLY A 316 -7.14 9.13 -6.12
N LYS A 317 -5.92 8.67 -6.49
CA LYS A 317 -5.63 7.32 -6.97
C LYS A 317 -4.48 6.71 -6.15
N HIS A 318 -4.28 5.42 -6.28
CA HIS A 318 -3.18 4.65 -5.68
C HIS A 318 -3.02 4.89 -4.17
N PRO A 319 -4.11 4.84 -3.38
CA PRO A 319 -4.01 5.14 -1.96
C PRO A 319 -3.15 4.12 -1.22
N GLN A 320 -2.39 4.61 -0.23
CA GLN A 320 -1.61 3.83 0.71
C GLN A 320 -1.84 4.35 2.13
N MET A 321 -1.75 3.46 3.13
CA MET A 321 -2.09 3.78 4.51
C MET A 321 -1.16 3.07 5.48
N THR A 322 -0.88 3.74 6.60
CA THR A 322 -0.22 3.16 7.77
C THR A 322 -0.84 3.72 9.05
N ALA A 323 -0.67 3.03 10.15
CA ALA A 323 -1.05 3.49 11.48
C ALA A 323 0.20 3.80 12.31
N ALA A 324 0.21 4.94 12.99
CA ALA A 324 1.19 5.26 14.01
C ALA A 324 0.85 4.57 15.34
N PRO A 325 1.81 4.42 16.28
CA PRO A 325 1.58 3.75 17.57
C PRO A 325 0.54 4.40 18.45
N ASP A 326 0.32 5.71 18.32
CA ASP A 326 -0.75 6.45 19.02
C ASP A 326 -2.14 6.20 18.41
N GLY A 327 -2.22 5.41 17.34
CA GLY A 327 -3.44 5.09 16.62
C GLY A 327 -3.80 6.09 15.51
N THR A 328 -2.99 7.13 15.29
CA THR A 328 -3.16 8.06 14.15
C THR A 328 -2.98 7.31 12.84
N LEU A 329 -3.94 7.49 11.93
CA LEU A 329 -3.87 6.97 10.56
C LEU A 329 -3.24 8.01 9.65
N ALA A 330 -2.23 7.61 8.88
CA ALA A 330 -1.65 8.41 7.83
C ALA A 330 -1.98 7.75 6.48
N THR A 331 -2.68 8.47 5.61
CA THR A 331 -3.09 8.01 4.29
C THR A 331 -2.56 8.95 3.23
N VAL A 332 -1.93 8.38 2.20
CA VAL A 332 -1.41 9.11 1.02
C VAL A 332 -2.07 8.61 -0.24
N TRP A 333 -2.16 9.48 -1.25
CA TRP A 333 -2.64 9.17 -2.60
C TRP A 333 -1.96 10.08 -3.61
N ASP A 334 -2.03 9.78 -4.88
CA ASP A 334 -1.70 10.73 -5.92
C ASP A 334 -2.96 11.32 -6.57
N GLU A 335 -2.88 12.58 -6.97
CA GLU A 335 -4.01 13.30 -7.54
C GLU A 335 -3.55 14.35 -8.55
N THR A 336 -4.24 14.42 -9.69
CA THR A 336 -3.96 15.44 -10.71
C THR A 336 -4.65 16.74 -10.35
N VAL A 337 -3.86 17.79 -10.16
CA VAL A 337 -4.29 19.14 -9.81
C VAL A 337 -4.02 20.09 -10.98
N LYS A 338 -4.99 20.93 -11.31
CA LYS A 338 -4.83 22.01 -12.30
C LYS A 338 -4.37 23.29 -11.63
N LYS A 339 -3.37 23.96 -12.23
CA LYS A 339 -2.86 25.27 -11.83
C LYS A 339 -2.72 26.14 -13.09
N GLY A 340 -3.71 26.99 -13.35
CA GLY A 340 -3.85 27.66 -14.65
C GLY A 340 -4.00 26.64 -15.77
N ASP A 341 -3.22 26.78 -16.83
CA ASP A 341 -3.23 25.88 -18.00
C ASP A 341 -2.39 24.61 -17.82
N LYS A 342 -1.70 24.46 -16.68
CA LYS A 342 -0.86 23.31 -16.40
C LYS A 342 -1.56 22.35 -15.45
N SER A 343 -1.26 21.05 -15.63
CA SER A 343 -1.69 20.00 -14.72
C SER A 343 -0.46 19.30 -14.13
N PHE A 344 -0.50 19.07 -12.82
CA PHE A 344 0.54 18.35 -12.08
C PHE A 344 -0.13 17.23 -11.28
N THR A 345 0.55 16.09 -11.17
CA THR A 345 0.13 15.05 -10.23
C THR A 345 0.89 15.25 -8.92
N GLN A 346 0.16 15.45 -7.83
CA GLN A 346 0.71 15.73 -6.52
C GLN A 346 0.38 14.60 -5.54
N ILE A 347 1.18 14.45 -4.50
CA ILE A 347 0.92 13.52 -3.41
C ILE A 347 0.07 14.23 -2.36
N GLY A 348 -1.16 13.71 -2.17
CA GLY A 348 -2.05 14.10 -1.09
C GLY A 348 -1.73 13.30 0.18
N LEU A 349 -1.98 13.90 1.32
CA LEU A 349 -1.86 13.31 2.66
C LEU A 349 -3.08 13.66 3.50
N GLN A 350 -3.62 12.67 4.20
CA GLN A 350 -4.54 12.88 5.31
C GLN A 350 -3.98 12.22 6.57
N LEU A 351 -3.93 12.98 7.66
CA LEU A 351 -3.71 12.47 9.01
C LEU A 351 -5.05 12.48 9.75
N GLN A 352 -5.40 11.35 10.34
CA GLN A 352 -6.64 11.17 11.07
C GLN A 352 -6.34 10.61 12.45
N ALA A 353 -6.73 11.33 13.50
CA ALA A 353 -6.63 10.85 14.88
C ALA A 353 -7.48 9.59 15.08
N LYS A 354 -7.15 8.80 16.09
CA LYS A 354 -7.89 7.60 16.48
C LYS A 354 -9.39 7.84 16.65
N ASN A 355 -9.79 9.00 17.20
CA ASN A 355 -11.19 9.37 17.40
C ASN A 355 -11.93 9.78 16.09
N GLY A 356 -11.26 9.73 14.95
CA GLY A 356 -11.81 10.08 13.64
C GLY A 356 -11.60 11.53 13.21
N ASN A 357 -11.08 12.40 14.08
CA ASN A 357 -10.82 13.81 13.74
C ASN A 357 -9.70 13.90 12.71
N ILE A 358 -9.90 14.71 11.67
CA ILE A 358 -8.87 15.01 10.68
C ILE A 358 -7.90 16.03 11.29
N LEU A 359 -6.65 15.62 11.47
CA LEU A 359 -5.57 16.46 12.01
C LEU A 359 -4.91 17.30 10.92
N HIS A 360 -4.81 16.72 9.72
CA HIS A 360 -4.26 17.39 8.54
C HIS A 360 -4.84 16.78 7.27
N LYS A 361 -5.05 17.62 6.25
CA LYS A 361 -5.35 17.18 4.89
C LYS A 361 -4.80 18.19 3.89
N GLY A 362 -3.94 17.75 2.97
CA GLY A 362 -3.32 18.64 1.99
C GLY A 362 -2.32 17.92 1.09
N PHE A 363 -1.68 18.67 0.20
CA PHE A 363 -0.62 18.14 -0.67
C PHE A 363 0.75 18.34 -0.02
N ILE A 364 1.63 17.34 -0.19
CA ILE A 364 2.97 17.32 0.42
C ILE A 364 4.10 17.33 -0.63
N SER A 365 3.83 17.03 -1.88
CA SER A 365 4.80 17.16 -2.97
C SER A 365 4.75 18.57 -3.59
N PRO A 366 5.86 19.07 -4.19
CA PRO A 366 5.86 20.35 -4.89
C PRO A 366 4.85 20.39 -6.04
N ASP A 367 4.23 21.54 -6.25
CA ASP A 367 3.29 21.81 -7.34
C ASP A 367 3.94 22.12 -8.70
N THR A 368 5.24 21.88 -8.81
CA THR A 368 6.06 22.11 -10.00
C THR A 368 6.58 20.84 -10.67
N ILE A 369 6.35 19.70 -10.03
CA ILE A 369 6.79 18.38 -10.52
C ILE A 369 5.63 17.38 -10.44
N ASN A 370 5.64 16.39 -11.33
CA ASN A 370 4.71 15.27 -11.23
C ASN A 370 5.26 14.24 -10.24
N ALA A 371 4.47 13.92 -9.22
CA ALA A 371 4.73 12.92 -8.21
C ALA A 371 3.60 11.89 -8.19
N THR A 372 3.92 10.59 -8.25
CA THR A 372 2.96 9.49 -8.42
C THR A 372 3.33 8.27 -7.58
N TYR A 373 2.35 7.40 -7.35
CA TYR A 373 2.51 6.11 -6.68
C TYR A 373 3.20 6.23 -5.31
N PRO A 374 2.60 6.95 -4.36
CA PRO A 374 3.16 7.08 -3.03
C PRO A 374 3.10 5.77 -2.26
N VAL A 375 4.10 5.56 -1.40
CA VAL A 375 4.12 4.53 -0.36
C VAL A 375 4.43 5.19 0.98
N ILE A 376 3.94 4.60 2.07
CA ILE A 376 4.07 5.17 3.41
C ILE A 376 4.34 4.08 4.43
N THR A 377 5.19 4.37 5.41
CA THR A 377 5.42 3.54 6.59
C THR A 377 5.68 4.40 7.82
N VAL A 378 5.52 3.81 8.99
CA VAL A 378 5.97 4.37 10.27
C VAL A 378 6.92 3.36 10.89
N ALA A 379 8.15 3.75 11.18
CA ALA A 379 9.10 2.90 11.89
C ALA A 379 9.61 3.58 13.16
N GLY A 380 10.00 2.77 14.14
CA GLY A 380 10.52 3.26 15.42
C GLY A 380 9.55 4.12 16.22
N GLY A 381 8.28 4.10 15.85
CA GLY A 381 7.20 4.62 16.69
C GLY A 381 6.93 6.11 16.60
N LYS A 382 7.45 6.89 15.62
CA LYS A 382 7.27 8.34 15.74
C LYS A 382 6.79 9.07 14.49
N GLN A 383 7.40 8.91 13.34
CA GLN A 383 7.11 9.78 12.20
C GLN A 383 6.91 8.97 10.92
N PRO A 384 5.86 9.26 10.14
CA PRO A 384 5.69 8.63 8.85
C PRO A 384 6.80 9.03 7.87
N VAL A 385 7.33 8.03 7.14
CA VAL A 385 8.17 8.24 5.96
C VAL A 385 7.34 7.91 4.73
N ILE A 386 7.37 8.81 3.76
CA ILE A 386 6.69 8.69 2.48
C ILE A 386 7.75 8.62 1.39
N ALA A 387 7.56 7.72 0.43
CA ALA A 387 8.34 7.71 -0.79
C ALA A 387 7.41 7.68 -2.01
N TYR A 388 7.85 8.22 -3.13
CA TYR A 388 7.07 8.30 -4.37
C TYR A 388 7.98 8.43 -5.58
N THR A 389 7.44 8.15 -6.76
CA THR A 389 8.12 8.41 -8.03
C THR A 389 7.85 9.85 -8.45
N GLN A 390 8.91 10.65 -8.67
CA GLN A 390 8.79 11.99 -9.24
C GLN A 390 9.40 12.08 -10.63
N LYS A 391 8.78 12.86 -11.52
CA LYS A 391 9.28 13.10 -12.87
C LYS A 391 10.00 14.46 -12.94
N LYS A 392 11.29 14.42 -13.28
CA LYS A 392 12.13 15.61 -13.45
C LYS A 392 12.89 15.50 -14.77
N ASN A 393 12.81 16.54 -15.62
CA ASN A 393 13.49 16.57 -16.92
C ASN A 393 13.21 15.30 -17.79
N GLY A 394 11.96 14.86 -17.80
CA GLY A 394 11.52 13.68 -18.57
C GLY A 394 11.91 12.32 -17.98
N LYS A 395 12.70 12.26 -16.91
CA LYS A 395 13.13 11.03 -16.23
C LYS A 395 12.44 10.86 -14.89
N ASN A 396 12.22 9.61 -14.48
CA ASN A 396 11.69 9.26 -13.17
C ASN A 396 12.80 9.13 -12.13
N TYR A 397 12.54 9.60 -10.91
CA TYR A 397 13.41 9.45 -9.75
C TYR A 397 12.58 9.05 -8.55
N VAL A 398 13.16 8.31 -7.63
CA VAL A 398 12.51 8.02 -6.35
C VAL A 398 12.88 9.09 -5.33
N ALA A 399 11.86 9.76 -4.81
CA ALA A 399 11.98 10.75 -3.76
C ALA A 399 11.39 10.21 -2.46
N TYR A 400 11.90 10.68 -1.33
CA TYR A 400 11.34 10.40 -0.01
C TYR A 400 11.34 11.66 0.86
N GLN A 401 10.48 11.63 1.87
CA GLN A 401 10.41 12.67 2.90
C GLN A 401 9.91 12.11 4.21
N LEU A 402 10.41 12.67 5.31
CA LEU A 402 9.96 12.41 6.66
C LEU A 402 8.88 13.44 7.04
N LEU A 403 7.73 12.99 7.54
CA LEU A 403 6.72 13.90 8.08
C LEU A 403 7.06 14.23 9.53
N LYS A 404 7.29 15.50 9.81
CA LYS A 404 7.40 16.00 11.19
C LYS A 404 5.99 16.35 11.68
N LEU A 405 5.46 15.50 12.56
CA LEU A 405 4.15 15.66 13.20
C LEU A 405 4.26 16.57 14.41
#